data_c0043725ee8afb6e182e2e7ea6f95a72
#
_entry.id   c0043725ee8afb6e182e2e7ea6f95a72
#
_cell.length_a   1.000
_cell.length_b   1.000
_cell.length_c   1.000
_cell.angle_alpha   90.00
_cell.angle_beta   90.00
_cell.angle_gamma   90.00
#
_symmetry.space_group_name_H-M   'P 1'
#
loop_
_entity.id
_entity.type
_entity.pdbx_description
1 polymer ?
#
loop_
_entity_poly.entity_id
_entity_poly.type
_entity_poly.pdbx_seq_one_letter_code
_entity_poly.pdbx_strand_id
1 'polypeptide(L)'
;MSIRRGAEVTTGMSDERARDEPGPGVESVAGAVGGKATPRSGRSRSRLRGVFRVVAALVAAATLVWLILRDTSPVGHFDSAADKDRYLDAYHEAMREMPEPERVLDVRTSYGIVRVYRYAGPAETGEREPFLLLPGTRSGAPVFAANMAGLLAQRAVYALDLLGEPGMSVQDRPIETHADQARWLHEVLVALPEKGFHLLGLSIGGWTAANLAVHEPEKVAGLILIEPVQTFAGLSTELMMRSIPVSVSWFPKSWRDDFNSWTAGGAPVEDEPVGRMIEAGMSTYTMRQPQPSRIAPERLRTLQMPVLAIIAGDSPMHDSAAAARTAQENLCHGTVKVYPGASHAINGEQPQRIAADIADFLAD
;
A
#
# COMPACT_ATOMS: atom_id res chain seq x y z
N MET A 1 -17.95 48.15 -25.45
CA MET A 1 -19.40 48.40 -25.50
C MET A 1 -19.91 47.71 -24.25
N SER A 2 -19.97 48.39 -23.10
CA SER A 2 -21.03 49.26 -22.56
C SER A 2 -22.29 48.45 -22.37
N ILE A 3 -22.93 48.32 -21.22
CA ILE A 3 -23.23 49.16 -20.08
C ILE A 3 -24.16 48.34 -19.15
N ARG A 4 -23.91 48.31 -17.85
CA ARG A 4 -24.61 48.88 -16.70
C ARG A 4 -25.81 48.04 -16.15
N ARG A 5 -25.71 47.82 -14.87
CA ARG A 5 -26.27 48.46 -13.64
C ARG A 5 -27.70 48.00 -13.36
N GLY A 6 -28.11 47.80 -12.19
CA GLY A 6 -27.95 48.22 -10.81
C GLY A 6 -29.23 47.90 -10.10
N ALA A 7 -29.33 47.90 -8.92
CA ALA A 7 -29.50 48.70 -7.70
C ALA A 7 -30.40 47.90 -6.79
N GLU A 8 -30.06 47.66 -5.52
CA GLU A 8 -30.22 48.50 -4.30
C GLU A 8 -31.66 48.96 -4.04
N VAL A 9 -32.06 48.73 -2.80
CA VAL A 9 -32.63 49.69 -1.87
C VAL A 9 -33.47 48.93 -0.82
N THR A 10 -33.06 48.79 0.40
CA THR A 10 -33.13 49.54 1.65
C THR A 10 -34.45 49.55 2.38
N THR A 11 -34.30 49.22 3.65
CA THR A 11 -34.74 49.89 4.89
C THR A 11 -36.24 50.06 5.23
N GLY A 12 -36.49 49.81 6.49
CA GLY A 12 -37.66 50.39 7.20
C GLY A 12 -37.84 49.86 8.62
N MET A 13 -37.20 50.52 9.55
CA MET A 13 -37.42 50.53 11.00
C MET A 13 -38.70 51.27 11.35
N SER A 14 -39.36 50.90 12.48
CA SER A 14 -40.03 51.75 13.48
C SER A 14 -40.89 50.87 14.38
N ASP A 15 -40.65 50.62 15.56
CA ASP A 15 -40.83 51.42 16.83
C ASP A 15 -42.24 52.03 16.96
N GLU A 16 -43.00 51.54 17.91
CA GLU A 16 -43.74 52.44 18.79
C GLU A 16 -44.37 51.75 20.02
N ARG A 17 -44.14 52.38 21.14
CA ARG A 17 -44.66 52.16 22.51
C ARG A 17 -46.11 52.59 22.62
N ALA A 18 -46.84 51.98 23.53
CA ALA A 18 -47.73 52.76 24.46
C ALA A 18 -48.21 51.87 25.61
N ARG A 19 -48.03 52.40 26.72
CA ARG A 19 -48.54 52.27 28.08
C ARG A 19 -50.06 52.28 28.15
N ASP A 20 -50.63 51.60 29.18
CA ASP A 20 -51.27 52.22 30.31
C ASP A 20 -51.85 51.20 31.32
N GLU A 21 -51.66 51.48 32.56
CA GLU A 21 -52.29 50.95 33.79
C GLU A 21 -53.67 51.57 34.06
N PRO A 22 -54.37 51.37 35.26
CA PRO A 22 -54.41 50.21 36.19
C PRO A 22 -55.84 49.88 36.71
N GLY A 23 -55.92 48.80 37.49
CA GLY A 23 -56.73 48.54 38.68
C GLY A 23 -58.26 48.45 38.63
N PRO A 24 -59.03 48.17 39.76
CA PRO A 24 -58.61 47.50 40.98
C PRO A 24 -59.49 46.32 41.49
N GLY A 25 -58.99 45.61 42.48
CA GLY A 25 -59.68 45.08 43.67
C GLY A 25 -60.63 43.92 43.61
N VAL A 26 -60.40 42.91 44.42
CA VAL A 26 -61.21 42.56 45.62
C VAL A 26 -60.72 41.19 46.20
N GLU A 27 -60.36 41.24 47.42
CA GLU A 27 -60.31 40.33 48.58
C GLU A 27 -60.52 38.79 48.45
N SER A 28 -59.55 38.16 49.10
CA SER A 28 -59.64 37.18 50.20
C SER A 28 -60.54 35.95 50.04
N VAL A 29 -59.92 34.79 50.19
CA VAL A 29 -60.22 33.82 51.26
C VAL A 29 -59.04 32.82 51.39
N ALA A 30 -58.61 32.63 52.63
CA ALA A 30 -57.60 31.66 53.07
C ALA A 30 -58.11 30.25 53.01
N GLY A 31 -57.22 29.39 52.57
CA GLY A 31 -57.39 27.91 52.63
C GLY A 31 -56.04 27.21 52.72
N ALA A 32 -55.55 27.06 53.96
CA ALA A 32 -54.31 26.27 54.20
C ALA A 32 -54.56 24.77 53.97
N VAL A 33 -53.82 24.18 53.00
CA VAL A 33 -53.59 22.75 52.97
C VAL A 33 -52.09 22.54 52.82
N GLY A 34 -51.50 22.12 53.94
CA GLY A 34 -50.10 21.70 54.03
C GLY A 34 -49.83 20.48 53.21
N GLY A 35 -49.18 20.66 52.07
CA GLY A 35 -48.60 19.59 51.29
C GLY A 35 -47.11 19.47 51.62
N LYS A 36 -46.71 18.45 52.38
CA LYS A 36 -45.32 18.10 52.57
C LYS A 36 -44.68 17.77 51.25
N ALA A 37 -43.87 18.67 50.71
CA ALA A 37 -42.99 18.43 49.61
C ALA A 37 -41.90 17.45 50.07
N THR A 38 -41.94 16.20 49.58
CA THR A 38 -40.88 15.24 49.74
C THR A 38 -39.71 15.58 48.80
N PRO A 39 -38.49 15.69 49.29
CA PRO A 39 -37.35 15.94 48.40
C PRO A 39 -36.96 14.61 47.68
N ARG A 40 -37.47 14.41 46.49
CA ARG A 40 -37.05 13.34 45.58
C ARG A 40 -36.19 13.95 44.48
N SER A 41 -34.83 13.90 44.59
CA SER A 41 -33.95 13.87 43.41
C SER A 41 -32.43 13.78 43.71
N GLY A 42 -31.99 13.63 44.98
CA GLY A 42 -30.56 13.58 45.32
C GLY A 42 -29.84 12.28 44.95
N ARG A 43 -30.55 11.14 44.94
CA ARG A 43 -29.94 9.81 44.78
C ARG A 43 -29.62 9.39 43.31
N SER A 44 -30.32 9.94 42.34
CA SER A 44 -30.09 9.61 40.93
C SER A 44 -28.81 10.28 40.39
N ARG A 45 -28.60 11.56 40.73
CA ARG A 45 -27.42 12.31 40.24
C ARG A 45 -26.09 11.82 40.83
N SER A 46 -26.10 11.28 42.07
CA SER A 46 -24.89 10.72 42.67
C SER A 46 -24.50 9.37 42.05
N ARG A 47 -25.47 8.50 41.70
CA ARG A 47 -25.22 7.25 40.98
C ARG A 47 -24.70 7.49 39.53
N LEU A 48 -25.27 8.45 38.80
CA LEU A 48 -24.75 8.81 37.47
C LEU A 48 -23.30 9.33 37.54
N ARG A 49 -22.99 10.17 38.53
CA ARG A 49 -21.61 10.65 38.74
C ARG A 49 -20.64 9.54 39.12
N GLY A 50 -21.10 8.54 39.89
CA GLY A 50 -20.33 7.35 40.21
C GLY A 50 -20.03 6.52 38.97
N VAL A 51 -21.05 6.24 38.17
CA VAL A 51 -20.89 5.48 36.89
C VAL A 51 -19.95 6.24 35.94
N PHE A 52 -20.12 7.54 35.78
CA PHE A 52 -19.25 8.35 34.93
C PHE A 52 -17.77 8.30 35.37
N ARG A 53 -17.49 8.35 36.68
CA ARG A 53 -16.13 8.24 37.22
C ARG A 53 -15.53 6.86 36.96
N VAL A 54 -16.30 5.78 37.10
CA VAL A 54 -15.84 4.42 36.80
C VAL A 54 -15.55 4.26 35.32
N VAL A 55 -16.44 4.72 34.44
CA VAL A 55 -16.21 4.67 32.99
C VAL A 55 -14.98 5.50 32.58
N ALA A 56 -14.84 6.72 33.14
CA ALA A 56 -13.67 7.56 32.89
C ALA A 56 -12.36 6.88 33.37
N ALA A 57 -12.38 6.24 34.51
CA ALA A 57 -11.21 5.49 35.02
C ALA A 57 -10.87 4.27 34.15
N LEU A 58 -11.88 3.54 33.67
CA LEU A 58 -11.68 2.41 32.76
C LEU A 58 -11.12 2.86 31.40
N VAL A 59 -11.65 3.95 30.84
CA VAL A 59 -11.14 4.55 29.62
C VAL A 59 -9.69 5.02 29.81
N ALA A 60 -9.38 5.70 30.91
CA ALA A 60 -8.02 6.14 31.21
C ALA A 60 -7.06 4.96 31.38
N ALA A 61 -7.49 3.90 32.09
CA ALA A 61 -6.69 2.67 32.23
C ALA A 61 -6.48 1.96 30.89
N ALA A 62 -7.52 1.83 30.06
CA ALA A 62 -7.43 1.26 28.73
C ALA A 62 -6.50 2.10 27.82
N THR A 63 -6.60 3.43 27.89
CA THR A 63 -5.71 4.34 27.15
C THR A 63 -4.26 4.21 27.62
N LEU A 64 -4.04 4.09 28.92
CA LEU A 64 -2.68 3.90 29.47
C LEU A 64 -2.10 2.55 29.02
N VAL A 65 -2.87 1.47 29.11
CA VAL A 65 -2.47 0.15 28.62
C VAL A 65 -2.17 0.21 27.12
N TRP A 66 -3.03 0.86 26.32
CA TRP A 66 -2.77 1.05 24.90
C TRP A 66 -1.49 1.86 24.63
N LEU A 67 -1.22 2.93 25.39
CA LEU A 67 0.01 3.73 25.27
C LEU A 67 1.27 2.93 25.61
N ILE A 68 1.18 2.02 26.59
CA ILE A 68 2.31 1.15 26.99
C ILE A 68 2.55 0.03 25.98
N LEU A 69 1.46 -0.54 25.43
CA LEU A 69 1.54 -1.69 24.52
C LEU A 69 1.64 -1.29 23.05
N ARG A 70 1.43 0.01 22.70
CA ARG A 70 1.53 0.44 21.32
C ARG A 70 2.94 0.26 20.80
N ASP A 71 3.05 -0.33 19.63
CA ASP A 71 4.30 -0.39 18.89
C ASP A 71 4.74 1.01 18.46
N THR A 72 5.95 1.40 18.83
CA THR A 72 6.57 2.71 18.54
C THR A 72 7.78 2.58 17.61
N SER A 73 8.04 1.39 17.05
CA SER A 73 9.12 1.21 16.08
C SER A 73 8.93 2.13 14.88
N PRO A 74 9.93 2.90 14.48
CA PRO A 74 9.85 3.74 13.29
C PRO A 74 10.16 2.97 12.00
N VAL A 75 10.55 1.69 12.09
CA VAL A 75 10.95 0.83 10.97
C VAL A 75 10.08 -0.42 10.93
N GLY A 76 9.97 -1.01 9.73
CA GLY A 76 9.30 -2.30 9.54
C GLY A 76 10.02 -3.42 10.30
N HIS A 77 9.25 -4.33 10.90
CA HIS A 77 9.81 -5.41 11.72
C HIS A 77 8.82 -6.57 11.87
N PHE A 78 9.36 -7.75 12.19
CA PHE A 78 8.54 -8.87 12.63
C PHE A 78 8.02 -8.64 14.06
N ASP A 79 6.77 -9.02 14.30
CA ASP A 79 6.08 -8.77 15.58
C ASP A 79 6.73 -9.53 16.76
N SER A 80 7.38 -10.68 16.46
CA SER A 80 8.18 -11.45 17.41
C SER A 80 9.27 -12.28 16.70
N ALA A 81 10.20 -12.86 17.47
CA ALA A 81 11.17 -13.81 16.94
C ALA A 81 10.50 -15.05 16.34
N ALA A 82 9.48 -15.59 17.01
CA ALA A 82 8.71 -16.74 16.52
C ALA A 82 7.95 -16.41 15.21
N ASP A 83 7.45 -15.19 15.07
CA ASP A 83 6.83 -14.72 13.84
C ASP A 83 7.83 -14.62 12.70
N LYS A 84 9.03 -14.14 12.99
CA LYS A 84 10.13 -14.14 12.02
C LYS A 84 10.48 -15.55 11.57
N ASP A 85 10.63 -16.49 12.49
CA ASP A 85 10.94 -17.89 12.20
C ASP A 85 9.84 -18.49 11.30
N ARG A 86 8.56 -18.29 11.64
CA ARG A 86 7.43 -18.74 10.82
C ARG A 86 7.45 -18.18 9.40
N TYR A 87 7.75 -16.89 9.24
CA TYR A 87 7.89 -16.29 7.91
C TYR A 87 9.07 -16.88 7.16
N LEU A 88 10.22 -17.00 7.80
CA LEU A 88 11.43 -17.52 7.16
C LEU A 88 11.29 -18.99 6.74
N ASP A 89 10.56 -19.81 7.47
CA ASP A 89 10.24 -21.18 7.09
C ASP A 89 9.47 -21.20 5.75
N ALA A 90 8.40 -20.39 5.66
CA ALA A 90 7.61 -20.25 4.42
C ALA A 90 8.43 -19.64 3.28
N TYR A 91 9.25 -18.63 3.57
CA TYR A 91 10.14 -18.00 2.60
C TYR A 91 11.15 -19.00 2.04
N HIS A 92 11.80 -19.79 2.89
CA HIS A 92 12.76 -20.81 2.46
C HIS A 92 12.08 -21.93 1.67
N GLU A 93 10.84 -22.28 1.98
CA GLU A 93 10.06 -23.23 1.19
C GLU A 93 9.82 -22.68 -0.22
N ALA A 94 9.36 -21.44 -0.34
CA ALA A 94 9.16 -20.79 -1.63
C ALA A 94 10.48 -20.59 -2.42
N MET A 95 11.60 -20.31 -1.73
CA MET A 95 12.93 -20.21 -2.36
C MET A 95 13.40 -21.51 -3.00
N ARG A 96 12.89 -22.69 -2.60
CA ARG A 96 13.24 -23.98 -3.26
C ARG A 96 12.71 -24.07 -4.68
N GLU A 97 11.71 -23.26 -5.04
CA GLU A 97 11.19 -23.18 -6.40
C GLU A 97 12.03 -22.23 -7.31
N MET A 98 12.89 -21.42 -6.69
CA MET A 98 13.85 -20.59 -7.42
C MET A 98 15.07 -21.42 -7.85
N PRO A 99 15.71 -21.07 -8.95
CA PRO A 99 17.04 -21.65 -9.26
C PRO A 99 18.06 -21.28 -8.18
N GLU A 100 19.15 -22.02 -8.09
CA GLU A 100 20.23 -21.67 -7.17
C GLU A 100 20.91 -20.36 -7.59
N PRO A 101 21.02 -19.34 -6.72
CA PRO A 101 21.68 -18.10 -7.06
C PRO A 101 23.20 -18.30 -7.17
N GLU A 102 23.80 -17.70 -8.20
CA GLU A 102 25.27 -17.68 -8.34
C GLU A 102 25.93 -16.92 -7.19
N ARG A 103 25.29 -15.85 -6.73
CA ARG A 103 25.76 -15.01 -5.62
C ARG A 103 24.59 -14.51 -4.80
N VAL A 104 24.81 -14.43 -3.48
CA VAL A 104 23.93 -13.76 -2.54
C VAL A 104 24.69 -12.55 -1.98
N LEU A 105 24.10 -11.39 -2.07
CA LEU A 105 24.72 -10.12 -1.67
C LEU A 105 23.88 -9.46 -0.59
N ASP A 106 24.55 -8.86 0.39
CA ASP A 106 23.94 -7.94 1.34
C ASP A 106 24.44 -6.53 1.04
N VAL A 107 23.61 -5.75 0.36
CA VAL A 107 23.97 -4.40 -0.09
C VAL A 107 23.61 -3.39 0.98
N ARG A 108 24.63 -2.69 1.51
CA ARG A 108 24.43 -1.63 2.51
C ARG A 108 23.93 -0.37 1.85
N THR A 109 22.80 0.14 2.34
CA THR A 109 22.24 1.45 1.98
C THR A 109 22.19 2.38 3.19
N SER A 110 21.83 3.64 2.98
CA SER A 110 21.59 4.60 4.07
C SER A 110 20.35 4.27 4.91
N TYR A 111 19.47 3.35 4.45
CA TYR A 111 18.24 2.95 5.12
C TYR A 111 18.27 1.53 5.70
N GLY A 112 19.33 0.76 5.43
CA GLY A 112 19.45 -0.60 5.90
C GLY A 112 20.27 -1.50 4.99
N ILE A 113 20.09 -2.80 5.13
CA ILE A 113 20.76 -3.82 4.32
C ILE A 113 19.74 -4.47 3.42
N VAL A 114 20.01 -4.47 2.10
CA VAL A 114 19.14 -5.08 1.09
C VAL A 114 19.73 -6.41 0.65
N ARG A 115 18.97 -7.49 0.80
CA ARG A 115 19.30 -8.80 0.28
C ARG A 115 19.06 -8.85 -1.23
N VAL A 116 20.10 -9.23 -1.98
CA VAL A 116 20.07 -9.34 -3.44
C VAL A 116 20.62 -10.71 -3.85
N TYR A 117 19.87 -11.40 -4.69
CA TYR A 117 20.24 -12.69 -5.29
C TYR A 117 20.61 -12.46 -6.75
N ARG A 118 21.82 -12.88 -7.16
CA ARG A 118 22.25 -12.82 -8.56
C ARG A 118 22.17 -14.20 -9.18
N TYR A 119 21.57 -14.27 -10.36
CA TYR A 119 21.49 -15.47 -11.19
C TYR A 119 22.17 -15.20 -12.53
N ALA A 120 23.02 -16.15 -12.97
CA ALA A 120 23.71 -16.02 -14.24
C ALA A 120 22.75 -16.18 -15.41
N GLY A 121 22.84 -15.27 -16.36
CA GLY A 121 22.20 -15.40 -17.68
C GLY A 121 23.06 -16.21 -18.66
N PRO A 122 22.63 -16.28 -19.93
CA PRO A 122 23.42 -16.96 -20.98
C PRO A 122 24.79 -16.27 -21.14
N ALA A 123 25.85 -17.09 -21.33
CA ALA A 123 27.22 -16.58 -21.49
C ALA A 123 27.39 -15.62 -22.70
N GLU A 124 26.51 -15.74 -23.69
CA GLU A 124 26.51 -14.95 -24.92
C GLU A 124 25.90 -13.56 -24.78
N THR A 125 25.22 -13.27 -23.67
CA THR A 125 24.55 -11.98 -23.48
C THR A 125 25.52 -10.84 -23.17
N GLY A 126 26.79 -11.15 -22.91
CA GLY A 126 27.86 -10.17 -22.81
C GLY A 126 27.61 -9.06 -21.80
N GLU A 127 27.78 -7.80 -22.22
CA GLU A 127 27.59 -6.60 -21.41
C GLU A 127 26.14 -6.06 -21.39
N ARG A 128 25.13 -6.90 -21.71
CA ARG A 128 23.73 -6.45 -21.70
C ARG A 128 23.27 -6.15 -20.28
N GLU A 129 22.51 -5.09 -20.12
CA GLU A 129 21.93 -4.71 -18.83
C GLU A 129 21.03 -5.83 -18.30
N PRO A 130 21.26 -6.32 -17.06
CA PRO A 130 20.47 -7.38 -16.48
C PRO A 130 19.09 -6.91 -16.04
N PHE A 131 18.22 -7.86 -15.71
CA PHE A 131 17.00 -7.57 -14.97
C PHE A 131 17.30 -7.36 -13.48
N LEU A 132 16.58 -6.40 -12.87
CA LEU A 132 16.42 -6.33 -11.42
C LEU A 132 14.95 -6.53 -11.08
N LEU A 133 14.63 -7.60 -10.35
CA LEU A 133 13.28 -7.99 -9.99
C LEU A 133 12.88 -7.36 -8.64
N LEU A 134 11.74 -6.67 -8.66
CA LEU A 134 11.13 -5.99 -7.51
C LEU A 134 9.80 -6.67 -7.19
N PRO A 135 9.70 -7.42 -6.09
CA PRO A 135 8.53 -8.23 -5.77
C PRO A 135 7.29 -7.41 -5.40
N GLY A 136 6.16 -8.08 -5.36
CA GLY A 136 4.91 -7.57 -4.79
C GLY A 136 4.99 -7.42 -3.28
N THR A 137 3.99 -6.77 -2.69
CA THR A 137 3.95 -6.59 -1.24
C THR A 137 3.94 -7.93 -0.51
N ARG A 138 4.72 -8.02 0.57
CA ARG A 138 4.82 -9.17 1.49
C ARG A 138 5.26 -10.48 0.83
N SER A 139 5.85 -10.42 -0.37
CA SER A 139 6.15 -11.64 -1.15
C SER A 139 7.64 -11.99 -1.27
N GLY A 140 8.55 -11.05 -1.23
CA GLY A 140 9.98 -11.31 -1.44
C GLY A 140 10.34 -11.84 -2.83
N ALA A 141 11.63 -12.11 -3.05
CA ALA A 141 12.17 -12.60 -4.32
C ALA A 141 11.50 -13.88 -4.87
N PRO A 142 11.03 -14.85 -4.04
CA PRO A 142 10.45 -16.10 -4.55
C PRO A 142 9.19 -15.95 -5.40
N VAL A 143 8.50 -14.82 -5.33
CA VAL A 143 7.28 -14.57 -6.15
C VAL A 143 7.54 -14.70 -7.66
N PHE A 144 8.79 -14.61 -8.09
CA PHE A 144 9.19 -14.71 -9.48
C PHE A 144 9.59 -16.14 -9.92
N ALA A 145 9.43 -17.16 -9.09
CA ALA A 145 9.87 -18.52 -9.39
C ALA A 145 9.41 -19.00 -10.78
N ALA A 146 8.12 -18.84 -11.10
CA ALA A 146 7.56 -19.22 -12.40
C ALA A 146 8.14 -18.44 -13.60
N ASN A 147 8.68 -17.24 -13.36
CA ASN A 147 9.21 -16.37 -14.40
C ASN A 147 10.70 -16.60 -14.67
N MET A 148 11.44 -17.20 -13.72
CA MET A 148 12.91 -17.28 -13.77
C MET A 148 13.45 -17.94 -15.02
N ALA A 149 12.85 -19.06 -15.47
CA ALA A 149 13.32 -19.76 -16.65
C ALA A 149 13.27 -18.88 -17.91
N GLY A 150 12.17 -18.15 -18.12
CA GLY A 150 12.00 -17.26 -19.25
C GLY A 150 12.88 -16.01 -19.20
N LEU A 151 13.13 -15.48 -18.01
CA LEU A 151 13.99 -14.31 -17.81
C LEU A 151 15.46 -14.67 -17.97
N LEU A 152 15.89 -15.78 -17.36
CA LEU A 152 17.27 -16.27 -17.45
C LEU A 152 17.67 -16.71 -18.86
N ALA A 153 16.73 -17.10 -19.70
CA ALA A 153 17.00 -17.37 -21.11
C ALA A 153 17.40 -16.10 -21.90
N GLN A 154 17.11 -14.91 -21.38
CA GLN A 154 17.34 -13.65 -22.05
C GLN A 154 18.54 -12.87 -21.49
N ARG A 155 18.64 -12.76 -20.16
CA ARG A 155 19.66 -11.94 -19.47
C ARG A 155 19.97 -12.48 -18.08
N ALA A 156 21.06 -12.01 -17.47
CA ALA A 156 21.30 -12.20 -16.04
C ALA A 156 20.19 -11.53 -15.23
N VAL A 157 19.89 -12.09 -14.06
CA VAL A 157 18.81 -11.63 -13.18
C VAL A 157 19.37 -11.32 -11.80
N TYR A 158 19.01 -10.16 -11.29
CA TYR A 158 19.08 -9.82 -9.89
C TYR A 158 17.66 -9.85 -9.32
N ALA A 159 17.43 -10.51 -8.20
CA ALA A 159 16.17 -10.45 -7.45
C ALA A 159 16.47 -9.94 -6.04
N LEU A 160 15.65 -9.07 -5.53
CA LEU A 160 15.83 -8.53 -4.17
C LEU A 160 14.56 -8.63 -3.34
N ASP A 161 14.74 -8.56 -2.02
CA ASP A 161 13.64 -8.33 -1.10
C ASP A 161 13.54 -6.83 -0.82
N LEU A 162 12.32 -6.28 -0.93
CA LEU A 162 12.10 -4.84 -0.71
C LEU A 162 12.43 -4.45 0.74
N LEU A 163 13.12 -3.33 0.90
CA LEU A 163 13.41 -2.79 2.21
C LEU A 163 12.11 -2.26 2.87
N GLY A 164 11.87 -2.65 4.12
CA GLY A 164 10.64 -2.30 4.84
C GLY A 164 9.46 -3.25 4.63
N GLU A 165 9.66 -4.30 3.83
CA GLU A 165 8.76 -5.44 3.64
C GLU A 165 9.30 -6.69 4.35
N PRO A 166 8.47 -7.72 4.65
CA PRO A 166 8.98 -8.98 5.15
C PRO A 166 9.88 -9.64 4.09
N GLY A 167 11.03 -10.16 4.52
CA GLY A 167 12.07 -10.73 3.67
C GLY A 167 13.37 -10.89 4.41
N MET A 168 14.44 -11.05 3.64
CA MET A 168 15.81 -11.11 4.15
C MET A 168 16.49 -9.74 4.22
N SER A 169 15.86 -8.69 3.68
CA SER A 169 16.31 -7.30 3.83
C SER A 169 16.00 -6.78 5.24
N VAL A 170 16.86 -5.91 5.76
CA VAL A 170 16.72 -5.37 7.12
C VAL A 170 16.72 -3.84 7.07
N GLN A 171 15.60 -3.24 7.39
CA GLN A 171 15.46 -1.79 7.54
C GLN A 171 16.04 -1.34 8.89
N ASP A 172 16.89 -0.31 8.90
CA ASP A 172 17.47 0.26 10.12
C ASP A 172 17.16 1.76 10.30
N ARG A 173 16.60 2.42 9.30
CA ARG A 173 16.13 3.82 9.36
C ARG A 173 14.73 3.96 8.78
N PRO A 174 13.94 4.95 9.27
CA PRO A 174 12.63 5.25 8.71
C PRO A 174 12.72 5.59 7.22
N ILE A 175 11.77 5.07 6.46
CA ILE A 175 11.46 5.48 5.09
C ILE A 175 10.19 6.30 5.20
N GLU A 176 10.29 7.63 5.07
CA GLU A 176 9.18 8.54 5.38
C GLU A 176 8.52 9.11 4.12
N THR A 177 9.25 9.13 3.00
CA THR A 177 8.80 9.72 1.75
C THR A 177 8.98 8.77 0.56
N HIS A 178 8.29 9.06 -0.54
CA HIS A 178 8.51 8.34 -1.81
C HIS A 178 9.92 8.60 -2.38
N ALA A 179 10.52 9.74 -2.08
CA ALA A 179 11.91 10.01 -2.44
C ALA A 179 12.88 9.13 -1.64
N ASP A 180 12.59 8.84 -0.35
CA ASP A 180 13.37 7.88 0.42
C ASP A 180 13.26 6.46 -0.14
N GLN A 181 12.04 6.08 -0.60
CA GLN A 181 11.82 4.81 -1.31
C GLN A 181 12.65 4.72 -2.59
N ALA A 182 12.76 5.79 -3.35
CA ALA A 182 13.61 5.83 -4.54
C ALA A 182 15.10 5.76 -4.16
N ARG A 183 15.51 6.48 -3.14
CA ARG A 183 16.91 6.64 -2.74
C ARG A 183 17.58 5.34 -2.30
N TRP A 184 16.93 4.55 -1.40
CA TRP A 184 17.56 3.29 -0.98
C TRP A 184 17.74 2.32 -2.16
N LEU A 185 16.78 2.29 -3.10
CA LEU A 185 16.88 1.43 -4.27
C LEU A 185 17.94 1.93 -5.25
N HIS A 186 18.06 3.25 -5.45
CA HIS A 186 19.14 3.85 -6.22
C HIS A 186 20.51 3.48 -5.65
N GLU A 187 20.67 3.56 -4.32
CA GLU A 187 21.91 3.17 -3.65
C GLU A 187 22.26 1.69 -3.90
N VAL A 188 21.25 0.80 -3.98
CA VAL A 188 21.47 -0.60 -4.40
C VAL A 188 22.02 -0.65 -5.81
N LEU A 189 21.38 0.04 -6.78
CA LEU A 189 21.82 0.04 -8.17
C LEU A 189 23.25 0.57 -8.33
N VAL A 190 23.60 1.62 -7.57
CA VAL A 190 24.95 2.22 -7.60
C VAL A 190 25.99 1.27 -7.02
N ALA A 191 25.64 0.49 -6.00
CA ALA A 191 26.56 -0.47 -5.37
C ALA A 191 26.83 -1.70 -6.23
N LEU A 192 25.96 -2.00 -7.21
CA LEU A 192 26.14 -3.10 -8.15
C LEU A 192 27.04 -2.67 -9.33
N PRO A 193 27.83 -3.59 -9.90
CA PRO A 193 28.85 -3.26 -10.91
C PRO A 193 28.28 -2.89 -12.28
N GLU A 194 27.05 -3.23 -12.57
CA GLU A 194 26.41 -3.03 -13.86
C GLU A 194 26.19 -1.53 -14.17
N LYS A 195 26.23 -1.18 -15.46
CA LYS A 195 26.04 0.20 -15.93
C LYS A 195 24.60 0.65 -15.79
N GLY A 196 23.65 -0.27 -15.98
CA GLY A 196 22.21 -0.04 -15.90
C GLY A 196 21.44 -1.34 -15.66
N PHE A 197 20.16 -1.22 -15.42
CA PHE A 197 19.26 -2.34 -15.16
C PHE A 197 17.93 -2.14 -15.87
N HIS A 198 17.34 -3.22 -16.39
CA HIS A 198 15.93 -3.28 -16.67
C HIS A 198 15.19 -3.64 -15.38
N LEU A 199 14.46 -2.68 -14.82
CA LEU A 199 13.70 -2.91 -13.58
C LEU A 199 12.39 -3.61 -13.92
N LEU A 200 12.23 -4.84 -13.42
CA LEU A 200 11.01 -5.61 -13.56
C LEU A 200 10.27 -5.63 -12.24
N GLY A 201 9.17 -4.91 -12.15
CA GLY A 201 8.41 -4.78 -10.92
C GLY A 201 7.01 -5.38 -11.02
N LEU A 202 6.64 -6.18 -10.03
CA LEU A 202 5.31 -6.75 -9.86
C LEU A 202 4.52 -5.94 -8.82
N SER A 203 3.30 -5.53 -9.13
CA SER A 203 2.40 -4.88 -8.16
C SER A 203 3.05 -3.65 -7.51
N ILE A 204 3.28 -3.66 -6.18
CA ILE A 204 4.01 -2.60 -5.46
C ILE A 204 5.46 -2.47 -5.96
N GLY A 205 6.10 -3.57 -6.36
CA GLY A 205 7.42 -3.53 -6.99
C GLY A 205 7.41 -2.76 -8.30
N GLY A 206 6.32 -2.83 -9.08
CA GLY A 206 6.12 -2.01 -10.27
C GLY A 206 6.01 -0.53 -9.95
N TRP A 207 5.26 -0.17 -8.92
CA TRP A 207 5.22 1.20 -8.41
C TRP A 207 6.59 1.66 -7.92
N THR A 208 7.30 0.82 -7.19
CA THR A 208 8.64 1.12 -6.67
C THR A 208 9.64 1.37 -7.79
N ALA A 209 9.61 0.56 -8.86
CA ALA A 209 10.42 0.77 -10.06
C ALA A 209 10.11 2.10 -10.76
N ALA A 210 8.83 2.39 -10.97
CA ALA A 210 8.39 3.63 -11.59
C ALA A 210 8.72 4.86 -10.73
N ASN A 211 8.53 4.75 -9.40
CA ASN A 211 8.90 5.81 -8.45
C ASN A 211 10.41 6.08 -8.45
N LEU A 212 11.23 5.03 -8.48
CA LEU A 212 12.69 5.21 -8.64
C LEU A 212 13.00 5.96 -9.94
N ALA A 213 12.48 5.49 -11.07
CA ALA A 213 12.77 6.09 -12.37
C ALA A 213 12.33 7.56 -12.49
N VAL A 214 11.29 7.94 -11.73
CA VAL A 214 10.81 9.34 -11.64
C VAL A 214 11.76 10.21 -10.80
N HIS A 215 12.46 9.67 -9.80
CA HIS A 215 13.31 10.43 -8.89
C HIS A 215 14.81 10.31 -9.21
N GLU A 216 15.27 9.11 -9.56
CA GLU A 216 16.69 8.76 -9.73
C GLU A 216 16.84 7.83 -10.97
N PRO A 217 16.73 8.37 -12.22
CA PRO A 217 16.68 7.56 -13.44
C PRO A 217 18.03 7.00 -13.92
N GLU A 218 19.17 7.42 -13.38
CA GLU A 218 20.50 7.28 -13.98
C GLU A 218 20.92 5.83 -14.28
N LYS A 219 20.48 4.88 -13.47
CA LYS A 219 20.80 3.44 -13.63
C LYS A 219 19.65 2.62 -14.22
N VAL A 220 18.60 3.29 -14.71
CA VAL A 220 17.41 2.63 -15.25
C VAL A 220 17.49 2.56 -16.78
N ALA A 221 17.85 1.39 -17.31
CA ALA A 221 17.91 1.15 -18.76
C ALA A 221 16.51 0.96 -19.37
N GLY A 222 15.55 0.46 -18.61
CA GLY A 222 14.16 0.27 -19.01
C GLY A 222 13.28 -0.18 -17.84
N LEU A 223 11.98 -0.08 -18.00
CA LEU A 223 10.98 -0.51 -17.02
C LEU A 223 10.11 -1.61 -17.60
N ILE A 224 9.88 -2.66 -16.83
CA ILE A 224 8.91 -3.72 -17.10
C ILE A 224 7.97 -3.76 -15.90
N LEU A 225 6.77 -3.24 -16.08
CA LEU A 225 5.81 -3.02 -15.00
C LEU A 225 4.67 -4.02 -15.15
N ILE A 226 4.67 -5.07 -14.30
CA ILE A 226 3.67 -6.14 -14.33
C ILE A 226 2.60 -5.79 -13.29
N GLU A 227 1.39 -5.48 -13.76
CA GLU A 227 0.22 -5.17 -12.92
C GLU A 227 0.54 -4.13 -11.82
N PRO A 228 1.17 -2.98 -12.16
CA PRO A 228 1.70 -2.04 -11.17
C PRO A 228 0.56 -1.28 -10.49
N VAL A 229 0.43 -1.40 -9.17
CA VAL A 229 -0.57 -0.66 -8.39
C VAL A 229 -0.19 0.82 -8.29
N GLN A 230 -1.19 1.72 -8.17
CA GLN A 230 -0.97 3.17 -7.97
C GLN A 230 -0.01 3.84 -8.99
N THR A 231 0.27 3.18 -10.10
CA THR A 231 1.12 3.74 -11.15
C THR A 231 0.27 4.41 -12.24
N PHE A 232 -0.61 3.67 -12.87
CA PHE A 232 -1.46 4.16 -13.96
C PHE A 232 -2.90 4.43 -13.54
N ALA A 233 -3.40 3.72 -12.52
CA ALA A 233 -4.73 3.93 -11.93
C ALA A 233 -4.65 3.88 -10.41
N GLY A 234 -5.63 4.50 -9.74
CA GLY A 234 -5.81 4.37 -8.29
C GLY A 234 -6.37 3.00 -7.91
N LEU A 235 -6.26 2.63 -6.64
CA LEU A 235 -6.83 1.39 -6.11
C LEU A 235 -8.36 1.40 -6.23
N SER A 236 -8.94 0.23 -6.49
CA SER A 236 -10.40 0.07 -6.52
C SER A 236 -11.00 0.25 -5.13
N THR A 237 -12.25 0.75 -5.07
CA THR A 237 -12.97 0.87 -3.81
C THR A 237 -13.18 -0.51 -3.15
N GLU A 238 -13.40 -1.54 -3.96
CA GLU A 238 -13.60 -2.91 -3.46
C GLU A 238 -12.32 -3.42 -2.77
N LEU A 239 -11.15 -3.22 -3.39
CA LEU A 239 -9.87 -3.56 -2.77
C LEU A 239 -9.69 -2.84 -1.43
N MET A 240 -9.96 -1.52 -1.39
CA MET A 240 -9.83 -0.75 -0.15
C MET A 240 -10.73 -1.32 0.96
N MET A 241 -11.96 -1.68 0.64
CA MET A 241 -12.87 -2.28 1.63
C MET A 241 -12.45 -3.68 2.07
N ARG A 242 -12.03 -4.53 1.14
CA ARG A 242 -11.59 -5.91 1.43
C ARG A 242 -10.25 -5.98 2.15
N SER A 243 -9.38 -4.97 1.99
CA SER A 243 -8.08 -4.90 2.67
C SER A 243 -8.18 -4.55 4.16
N ILE A 244 -9.26 -3.90 4.62
CA ILE A 244 -9.43 -3.51 6.03
C ILE A 244 -9.38 -4.72 6.98
N PRO A 245 -10.20 -5.79 6.79
CA PRO A 245 -10.15 -6.94 7.68
C PRO A 245 -8.81 -7.64 7.69
N VAL A 246 -8.17 -7.79 6.51
CA VAL A 246 -6.90 -8.53 6.38
C VAL A 246 -5.68 -7.75 6.89
N SER A 247 -5.84 -6.44 7.12
CA SER A 247 -4.80 -5.60 7.73
C SER A 247 -4.67 -5.81 9.24
N VAL A 248 -5.56 -6.58 9.84
CA VAL A 248 -5.61 -6.81 11.29
C VAL A 248 -5.17 -8.24 11.59
N SER A 249 -3.97 -8.41 12.15
CA SER A 249 -3.30 -9.71 12.33
C SER A 249 -4.09 -10.75 13.15
N TRP A 250 -4.95 -10.31 14.10
CA TRP A 250 -5.75 -11.22 14.93
C TRP A 250 -7.05 -11.71 14.27
N PHE A 251 -7.40 -11.25 13.07
CA PHE A 251 -8.52 -11.83 12.31
C PHE A 251 -8.18 -13.25 11.81
N PRO A 252 -9.21 -14.09 11.55
CA PRO A 252 -9.00 -15.46 11.09
C PRO A 252 -8.14 -15.55 9.83
N LYS A 253 -7.26 -16.55 9.78
CA LYS A 253 -6.42 -16.84 8.59
C LYS A 253 -7.27 -16.97 7.32
N SER A 254 -8.45 -17.62 7.40
CA SER A 254 -9.34 -17.81 6.26
C SER A 254 -9.70 -16.50 5.54
N TRP A 255 -9.77 -15.37 6.24
CA TRP A 255 -10.06 -14.07 5.61
C TRP A 255 -8.88 -13.57 4.75
N ARG A 256 -7.65 -13.88 5.15
CA ARG A 256 -6.46 -13.57 4.36
C ARG A 256 -6.34 -14.52 3.17
N ASP A 257 -6.67 -15.80 3.37
CA ASP A 257 -6.72 -16.79 2.29
C ASP A 257 -7.79 -16.40 1.25
N ASP A 258 -9.00 -16.04 1.69
CA ASP A 258 -10.07 -15.55 0.81
C ASP A 258 -9.66 -14.27 0.05
N PHE A 259 -8.96 -13.36 0.72
CA PHE A 259 -8.45 -12.15 0.07
C PHE A 259 -7.38 -12.47 -0.98
N ASN A 260 -6.41 -13.33 -0.64
CA ASN A 260 -5.37 -13.75 -1.58
C ASN A 260 -5.95 -14.50 -2.77
N SER A 261 -6.89 -15.41 -2.54
CA SER A 261 -7.62 -16.10 -3.59
C SER A 261 -8.40 -15.12 -4.48
N TRP A 262 -9.11 -14.16 -3.90
CA TRP A 262 -9.83 -13.14 -4.65
C TRP A 262 -8.90 -12.29 -5.53
N THR A 263 -7.72 -11.89 -5.05
CA THR A 263 -6.73 -11.16 -5.86
C THR A 263 -6.15 -12.03 -6.98
N ALA A 264 -6.12 -13.34 -6.80
CA ALA A 264 -5.67 -14.34 -7.76
C ALA A 264 -6.83 -14.91 -8.63
N GLY A 265 -7.89 -14.12 -8.86
CA GLY A 265 -9.01 -14.52 -9.73
C GLY A 265 -9.85 -15.67 -9.20
N GLY A 266 -9.78 -15.97 -7.90
CA GLY A 266 -10.48 -17.08 -7.25
C GLY A 266 -9.68 -18.39 -7.19
N ALA A 267 -8.40 -18.36 -7.59
CA ALA A 267 -7.54 -19.55 -7.48
C ALA A 267 -7.24 -19.91 -6.01
N PRO A 268 -7.20 -21.20 -5.63
CA PRO A 268 -6.77 -21.63 -4.31
C PRO A 268 -5.25 -21.49 -4.17
N VAL A 269 -4.80 -20.39 -3.53
CA VAL A 269 -3.37 -20.07 -3.39
C VAL A 269 -2.78 -20.44 -2.04
N GLU A 270 -3.61 -20.87 -1.09
CA GLU A 270 -3.23 -21.18 0.29
C GLU A 270 -2.29 -22.38 0.43
N ASP A 271 -2.31 -23.29 -0.54
CA ASP A 271 -1.46 -24.48 -0.57
C ASP A 271 -0.17 -24.27 -1.37
N GLU A 272 -0.05 -23.14 -2.08
CA GLU A 272 1.15 -22.81 -2.82
C GLU A 272 2.24 -22.21 -1.91
N PRO A 273 3.54 -22.58 -2.08
CA PRO A 273 4.62 -22.05 -1.25
C PRO A 273 4.67 -20.52 -1.21
N VAL A 274 4.49 -19.86 -2.35
CA VAL A 274 4.45 -18.41 -2.46
C VAL A 274 3.22 -17.84 -1.74
N GLY A 275 2.05 -18.50 -1.85
CA GLY A 275 0.82 -18.09 -1.15
C GLY A 275 0.98 -18.17 0.36
N ARG A 276 1.60 -19.26 0.87
CA ARG A 276 1.90 -19.40 2.31
C ARG A 276 2.89 -18.35 2.81
N MET A 277 3.91 -18.02 2.02
CA MET A 277 4.87 -16.95 2.35
C MET A 277 4.18 -15.58 2.44
N ILE A 278 3.31 -15.23 1.49
CA ILE A 278 2.55 -13.98 1.49
C ILE A 278 1.64 -13.92 2.74
N GLU A 279 0.89 -14.99 3.04
CA GLU A 279 0.04 -15.08 4.23
C GLU A 279 0.84 -14.91 5.52
N ALA A 280 1.98 -15.58 5.63
CA ALA A 280 2.89 -15.43 6.77
C ALA A 280 3.35 -13.97 6.88
N GLY A 281 3.76 -13.31 5.79
CA GLY A 281 4.13 -11.90 5.77
C GLY A 281 2.99 -10.96 6.18
N MET A 282 1.75 -11.28 5.82
CA MET A 282 0.56 -10.52 6.23
C MET A 282 0.28 -10.61 7.74
N SER A 283 0.58 -11.75 8.35
CA SER A 283 0.22 -12.05 9.74
C SER A 283 1.35 -11.85 10.76
N THR A 284 2.60 -11.62 10.30
CA THR A 284 3.80 -11.61 11.16
C THR A 284 4.62 -10.34 11.08
N TYR A 285 4.33 -9.44 10.13
CA TYR A 285 5.19 -8.30 9.89
C TYR A 285 4.41 -6.98 9.91
N THR A 286 4.91 -6.03 10.68
CA THR A 286 4.40 -4.66 10.75
C THR A 286 5.21 -3.77 9.82
N MET A 287 4.58 -3.29 8.73
CA MET A 287 5.18 -2.34 7.80
C MET A 287 5.12 -0.91 8.33
N ARG A 288 6.18 -0.11 8.06
CA ARG A 288 6.30 1.30 8.50
C ARG A 288 6.69 2.26 7.39
N GLN A 289 6.58 1.83 6.15
CA GLN A 289 6.86 2.69 4.99
C GLN A 289 5.59 3.47 4.56
N PRO A 290 5.75 4.61 3.86
CA PRO A 290 4.62 5.37 3.37
C PRO A 290 3.82 4.55 2.36
N GLN A 291 2.50 4.67 2.42
CA GLN A 291 1.64 4.05 1.43
C GLN A 291 1.93 4.66 0.04
N PRO A 292 1.96 3.84 -1.01
CA PRO A 292 2.16 4.35 -2.36
C PRO A 292 1.03 5.28 -2.75
N SER A 293 1.35 6.43 -3.30
CA SER A 293 0.39 7.32 -3.93
C SER A 293 0.40 7.16 -5.44
N ARG A 294 -0.70 7.49 -6.08
CA ARG A 294 -0.78 7.46 -7.55
C ARG A 294 0.28 8.37 -8.16
N ILE A 295 1.05 7.83 -9.10
CA ILE A 295 1.99 8.63 -9.87
C ILE A 295 1.20 9.54 -10.80
N ALA A 296 1.42 10.85 -10.70
CA ALA A 296 0.73 11.82 -11.52
C ALA A 296 1.10 11.66 -13.00
N PRO A 297 0.14 11.86 -13.95
CA PRO A 297 0.42 11.75 -15.38
C PRO A 297 1.61 12.58 -15.85
N GLU A 298 1.80 13.77 -15.28
CA GLU A 298 2.91 14.66 -15.57
C GLU A 298 4.27 14.04 -15.23
N ARG A 299 4.31 13.23 -14.17
CA ARG A 299 5.51 12.50 -13.75
C ARG A 299 5.76 11.29 -14.64
N LEU A 300 4.71 10.60 -15.12
CA LEU A 300 4.86 9.51 -16.09
C LEU A 300 5.49 10.01 -17.41
N ARG A 301 5.15 11.23 -17.84
CA ARG A 301 5.73 11.86 -19.05
C ARG A 301 7.22 12.21 -18.92
N THR A 302 7.77 12.24 -17.70
CA THR A 302 9.20 12.46 -17.47
C THR A 302 10.06 11.22 -17.70
N LEU A 303 9.44 10.03 -17.78
CA LEU A 303 10.13 8.78 -18.03
C LEU A 303 10.66 8.73 -19.47
N GLN A 304 11.97 8.78 -19.63
CA GLN A 304 12.63 8.81 -20.95
C GLN A 304 13.15 7.45 -21.40
N MET A 305 13.24 6.48 -20.47
CA MET A 305 13.59 5.11 -20.81
C MET A 305 12.40 4.37 -21.43
N PRO A 306 12.64 3.27 -22.19
CA PRO A 306 11.56 2.38 -22.65
C PRO A 306 10.78 1.80 -21.47
N VAL A 307 9.46 1.70 -21.62
CA VAL A 307 8.55 1.14 -20.59
C VAL A 307 7.62 0.11 -21.21
N LEU A 308 7.67 -1.13 -20.73
CA LEU A 308 6.66 -2.15 -20.99
C LEU A 308 5.68 -2.18 -19.80
N ALA A 309 4.41 -1.87 -20.05
CA ALA A 309 3.34 -1.97 -19.08
C ALA A 309 2.45 -3.17 -19.40
N ILE A 310 2.43 -4.19 -18.53
CA ILE A 310 1.59 -5.38 -18.62
C ILE A 310 0.47 -5.25 -17.60
N ILE A 311 -0.78 -5.24 -18.08
CA ILE A 311 -1.98 -4.99 -17.26
C ILE A 311 -2.89 -6.20 -17.37
N ALA A 312 -3.31 -6.74 -16.23
CA ALA A 312 -4.30 -7.82 -16.16
C ALA A 312 -5.69 -7.28 -16.45
N GLY A 313 -6.41 -7.93 -17.37
CA GLY A 313 -7.73 -7.47 -17.83
C GLY A 313 -8.81 -7.55 -16.75
N ASP A 314 -8.73 -8.57 -15.89
CA ASP A 314 -9.71 -8.85 -14.83
C ASP A 314 -9.12 -8.61 -13.43
N SER A 315 -8.15 -7.68 -13.32
CA SER A 315 -7.57 -7.32 -12.04
C SER A 315 -8.60 -6.67 -11.11
N PRO A 316 -8.72 -7.14 -9.86
CA PRO A 316 -9.56 -6.47 -8.88
C PRO A 316 -8.88 -5.25 -8.23
N MET A 317 -7.59 -5.02 -8.51
CA MET A 317 -6.80 -3.97 -7.86
C MET A 317 -7.17 -2.56 -8.32
N HIS A 318 -7.50 -2.40 -9.61
CA HIS A 318 -7.81 -1.12 -10.23
C HIS A 318 -8.67 -1.29 -11.49
N ASP A 319 -9.12 -0.18 -12.08
CA ASP A 319 -9.74 -0.17 -13.41
C ASP A 319 -8.65 -0.41 -14.48
N SER A 320 -8.59 -1.64 -15.00
CA SER A 320 -7.59 -2.07 -16.00
C SER A 320 -7.66 -1.28 -17.29
N ALA A 321 -8.86 -0.92 -17.75
CA ALA A 321 -9.04 -0.13 -18.97
C ALA A 321 -8.55 1.32 -18.77
N ALA A 322 -8.83 1.92 -17.61
CA ALA A 322 -8.32 3.25 -17.26
C ALA A 322 -6.80 3.24 -17.07
N ALA A 323 -6.24 2.18 -16.47
CA ALA A 323 -4.80 2.00 -16.32
C ALA A 323 -4.10 1.92 -17.69
N ALA A 324 -4.61 1.11 -18.60
CA ALA A 324 -4.07 0.98 -19.96
C ALA A 324 -4.12 2.30 -20.72
N ARG A 325 -5.26 3.02 -20.70
CA ARG A 325 -5.36 4.35 -21.32
C ARG A 325 -4.36 5.34 -20.73
N THR A 326 -4.25 5.41 -19.40
CA THR A 326 -3.30 6.32 -18.75
C THR A 326 -1.86 6.01 -19.17
N ALA A 327 -1.49 4.74 -19.24
CA ALA A 327 -0.16 4.33 -19.70
C ALA A 327 0.08 4.73 -21.16
N GLN A 328 -0.86 4.45 -22.08
CA GLN A 328 -0.78 4.80 -23.49
C GLN A 328 -0.67 6.29 -23.74
N GLU A 329 -1.38 7.11 -22.97
CA GLU A 329 -1.43 8.57 -23.16
C GLU A 329 -0.23 9.30 -22.53
N ASN A 330 0.46 8.69 -21.56
CA ASN A 330 1.44 9.42 -20.75
C ASN A 330 2.86 8.84 -20.76
N LEU A 331 3.09 7.67 -21.32
CA LEU A 331 4.44 7.13 -21.49
C LEU A 331 4.99 7.55 -22.85
N CYS A 332 6.12 8.25 -22.87
CA CYS A 332 6.75 8.72 -24.11
C CYS A 332 7.29 7.58 -24.99
N HIS A 333 7.80 6.53 -24.33
CA HIS A 333 8.35 5.32 -24.96
C HIS A 333 7.68 4.08 -24.34
N GLY A 334 6.34 4.04 -24.41
CA GLY A 334 5.52 3.05 -23.74
C GLY A 334 4.99 1.98 -24.68
N THR A 335 5.21 0.71 -24.34
CA THR A 335 4.50 -0.44 -24.90
C THR A 335 3.50 -0.95 -23.87
N VAL A 336 2.22 -0.98 -24.21
CA VAL A 336 1.14 -1.39 -23.29
C VAL A 336 0.50 -2.68 -23.76
N LYS A 337 0.52 -3.70 -22.92
CA LYS A 337 -0.09 -5.00 -23.16
C LYS A 337 -1.19 -5.24 -22.13
N VAL A 338 -2.41 -5.52 -22.58
CA VAL A 338 -3.50 -5.95 -21.71
C VAL A 338 -3.71 -7.45 -21.89
N TYR A 339 -3.77 -8.20 -20.80
CA TYR A 339 -3.98 -9.63 -20.78
C TYR A 339 -5.42 -9.94 -20.38
N PRO A 340 -6.32 -10.18 -21.36
CA PRO A 340 -7.72 -10.47 -21.05
C PRO A 340 -7.83 -11.73 -20.19
N GLY A 341 -8.72 -11.72 -19.22
CA GLY A 341 -8.97 -12.86 -18.33
C GLY A 341 -7.90 -13.10 -17.27
N ALA A 342 -6.80 -12.34 -17.26
CA ALA A 342 -5.77 -12.47 -16.24
C ALA A 342 -6.16 -11.70 -14.98
N SER A 343 -5.83 -12.28 -13.81
CA SER A 343 -5.99 -11.65 -12.50
C SER A 343 -4.73 -10.89 -12.07
N HIS A 344 -4.71 -10.38 -10.83
CA HIS A 344 -3.51 -9.73 -10.27
C HIS A 344 -2.32 -10.68 -10.11
N ALA A 345 -2.55 -12.00 -10.06
CA ALA A 345 -1.52 -13.04 -10.04
C ALA A 345 -0.93 -13.38 -11.42
N ILE A 346 -1.07 -12.48 -12.38
CA ILE A 346 -0.68 -12.62 -13.80
C ILE A 346 0.73 -13.18 -14.01
N ASN A 347 1.69 -12.86 -13.14
CA ASN A 347 3.06 -13.37 -13.24
C ASN A 347 3.15 -14.89 -13.07
N GLY A 348 2.29 -15.49 -12.25
CA GLY A 348 2.15 -16.92 -12.08
C GLY A 348 1.22 -17.56 -13.12
N GLU A 349 0.19 -16.83 -13.57
CA GLU A 349 -0.78 -17.33 -14.56
C GLU A 349 -0.21 -17.41 -15.97
N GLN A 350 0.64 -16.44 -16.37
CA GLN A 350 1.06 -16.27 -17.75
C GLN A 350 2.59 -16.05 -17.92
N PRO A 351 3.45 -16.82 -17.21
CA PRO A 351 4.89 -16.54 -17.17
C PRO A 351 5.56 -16.64 -18.55
N GLN A 352 5.12 -17.58 -19.41
CA GLN A 352 5.70 -17.76 -20.75
C GLN A 352 5.34 -16.59 -21.67
N ARG A 353 4.10 -16.09 -21.60
CA ARG A 353 3.65 -14.95 -22.40
C ARG A 353 4.34 -13.67 -21.96
N ILE A 354 4.52 -13.48 -20.65
CA ILE A 354 5.30 -12.36 -20.11
C ILE A 354 6.73 -12.40 -20.62
N ALA A 355 7.37 -13.57 -20.60
CA ALA A 355 8.74 -13.74 -21.11
C ALA A 355 8.85 -13.42 -22.62
N ALA A 356 7.85 -13.82 -23.43
CA ALA A 356 7.81 -13.50 -24.84
C ALA A 356 7.62 -11.99 -25.10
N ASP A 357 6.66 -11.35 -24.41
CA ASP A 357 6.44 -9.90 -24.55
C ASP A 357 7.65 -9.07 -24.07
N ILE A 358 8.41 -9.56 -23.08
CA ILE A 358 9.68 -8.97 -22.65
C ILE A 358 10.75 -9.12 -23.74
N ALA A 359 10.86 -10.29 -24.36
CA ALA A 359 11.83 -10.53 -25.44
C ALA A 359 11.56 -9.60 -26.62
N ASP A 360 10.31 -9.47 -27.04
CA ASP A 360 9.90 -8.55 -28.11
C ASP A 360 10.24 -7.10 -27.76
N PHE A 361 9.90 -6.65 -26.53
CA PHE A 361 10.19 -5.29 -26.04
C PHE A 361 11.69 -4.98 -26.00
N LEU A 362 12.55 -5.96 -25.74
CA LEU A 362 14.00 -5.76 -25.68
C LEU A 362 14.68 -5.87 -27.06
N ALA A 363 13.96 -6.30 -28.09
CA ALA A 363 14.45 -6.37 -29.45
C ALA A 363 14.26 -5.06 -30.24
N ASP A 364 13.28 -4.22 -29.79
CA ASP A 364 12.98 -2.91 -30.35
C ASP A 364 13.97 -1.83 -29.83
#